data_24aef1e5bba9ba162d98b67b280ca3ba
#
_entry.id   24aef1e5bba9ba162d98b67b280ca3ba
#
_cell.length_a   1.000
_cell.length_b   1.000
_cell.length_c   1.000
_cell.angle_alpha   90.00
_cell.angle_beta   90.00
_cell.angle_gamma   90.00
#
_symmetry.space_group_name_H-M   'P 1'
#
loop_
_entity.id
_entity.type
_entity.pdbx_description
1 polymer ?
#
loop_
_entity_poly.entity_id
_entity_poly.type
_entity_poly.pdbx_seq_one_letter_code
_entity_poly.pdbx_strand_id
1 'polypeptide(L)'
;MLDLDYVITIHDEIIRDLGGLSGFAHAGRGGVEAALHRVENHVHYAGLDDVFGIAATYAVAIARGHVFNDANKRTGLTCALTYMERQGISIPRLADLEDLMVDVADGGVTSEELAEYFSAVWEMSQSD
;
A
#
# COMPACT_ATOMS: atom_id res chain seq x y z
N MET A 1 -8.18 9.95 -2.84
CA MET A 1 -7.74 8.60 -3.25
C MET A 1 -6.56 8.73 -4.21
N LEU A 2 -5.72 7.71 -4.30
CA LEU A 2 -4.60 7.70 -5.24
C LEU A 2 -5.09 7.32 -6.63
N ASP A 3 -4.63 8.02 -7.67
CA ASP A 3 -5.03 7.67 -9.01
C ASP A 3 -4.09 6.63 -9.65
N LEU A 4 -4.58 6.02 -10.72
CA LEU A 4 -3.89 4.93 -11.39
C LEU A 4 -2.50 5.33 -11.89
N ASP A 5 -2.38 6.47 -12.55
CA ASP A 5 -1.10 6.90 -13.12
C ASP A 5 -0.08 7.16 -12.02
N TYR A 6 -0.53 7.69 -10.89
CA TYR A 6 0.35 7.96 -9.77
C TYR A 6 0.90 6.66 -9.15
N VAL A 7 0.05 5.65 -8.99
CA VAL A 7 0.46 4.34 -8.46
C VAL A 7 1.50 3.70 -9.40
N ILE A 8 1.25 3.78 -10.70
CA ILE A 8 2.19 3.25 -11.71
C ILE A 8 3.53 4.00 -11.63
N THR A 9 3.49 5.32 -11.46
CA THR A 9 4.70 6.13 -11.32
C THR A 9 5.49 5.73 -10.08
N ILE A 10 4.82 5.51 -8.95
CA ILE A 10 5.47 5.03 -7.72
C ILE A 10 6.21 3.71 -8.00
N HIS A 11 5.54 2.76 -8.64
CA HIS A 11 6.15 1.47 -8.96
C HIS A 11 7.37 1.63 -9.87
N ASP A 12 7.24 2.42 -10.93
CA ASP A 12 8.33 2.60 -11.89
C ASP A 12 9.54 3.27 -11.26
N GLU A 13 9.32 4.22 -10.35
CA GLU A 13 10.41 4.85 -9.60
C GLU A 13 11.13 3.86 -8.69
N ILE A 14 10.39 2.98 -8.03
CA ILE A 14 10.97 1.94 -7.17
C ILE A 14 11.86 1.02 -8.01
N ILE A 15 11.38 0.57 -9.18
CA ILE A 15 12.16 -0.28 -10.06
C ILE A 15 13.43 0.43 -10.54
N ARG A 16 13.31 1.70 -10.94
CA ARG A 16 14.45 2.48 -11.40
C ARG A 16 15.51 2.64 -10.31
N ASP A 17 15.09 2.92 -9.07
CA ASP A 17 16.00 3.25 -7.98
C ASP A 17 16.55 2.02 -7.26
N LEU A 18 15.77 0.95 -7.14
CA LEU A 18 16.12 -0.23 -6.36
C LEU A 18 16.33 -1.49 -7.19
N GLY A 19 15.99 -1.43 -8.48
CA GLY A 19 16.09 -2.59 -9.37
C GLY A 19 14.88 -3.50 -9.28
N GLY A 20 14.85 -4.53 -10.10
CA GLY A 20 13.79 -5.49 -10.22
C GLY A 20 13.22 -5.53 -11.64
N LEU A 21 12.19 -6.35 -11.83
CA LEU A 21 11.54 -6.53 -13.11
C LEU A 21 10.49 -5.43 -13.34
N SER A 22 10.64 -4.73 -14.45
CA SER A 22 9.67 -3.69 -14.84
C SER A 22 8.40 -4.31 -15.42
N GLY A 23 7.37 -3.47 -15.52
CA GLY A 23 6.15 -3.81 -16.24
C GLY A 23 5.08 -4.46 -15.39
N PHE A 24 3.94 -4.65 -16.04
CA PHE A 24 2.74 -5.20 -15.41
C PHE A 24 2.76 -6.72 -15.40
N ALA A 25 2.05 -7.30 -14.42
CA ALA A 25 1.77 -8.73 -14.42
C ALA A 25 0.77 -9.06 -15.53
N HIS A 26 0.32 -10.32 -15.58
CA HIS A 26 -0.51 -10.86 -16.66
C HIS A 26 -1.72 -9.98 -17.04
N ALA A 27 -2.39 -9.38 -16.06
CA ALA A 27 -3.59 -8.59 -16.32
C ALA A 27 -3.29 -7.17 -16.86
N GLY A 28 -2.02 -6.79 -16.98
CA GLY A 28 -1.62 -5.51 -17.52
C GLY A 28 -2.06 -4.32 -16.67
N ARG A 29 -2.13 -3.16 -17.33
CA ARG A 29 -2.58 -1.92 -16.67
C ARG A 29 -3.97 -2.07 -16.06
N GLY A 30 -4.85 -2.82 -16.71
CA GLY A 30 -6.20 -3.09 -16.19
C GLY A 30 -6.22 -3.82 -14.86
N GLY A 31 -5.19 -4.64 -14.59
CA GLY A 31 -5.07 -5.30 -13.29
C GLY A 31 -4.81 -4.32 -12.15
N VAL A 32 -3.97 -3.30 -12.40
CA VAL A 32 -3.73 -2.24 -11.42
C VAL A 32 -5.01 -1.44 -11.19
N GLU A 33 -5.69 -1.07 -12.28
CA GLU A 33 -6.94 -0.33 -12.19
C GLU A 33 -7.99 -1.09 -11.40
N ALA A 34 -8.11 -2.39 -11.65
CA ALA A 34 -9.05 -3.24 -10.91
C ALA A 34 -8.72 -3.30 -9.41
N ALA A 35 -7.42 -3.35 -9.07
CA ALA A 35 -7.01 -3.35 -7.67
C ALA A 35 -7.41 -2.03 -6.98
N LEU A 36 -7.22 -0.91 -7.65
CA LEU A 36 -7.60 0.40 -7.11
C LEU A 36 -9.12 0.53 -6.97
N HIS A 37 -9.89 0.01 -7.93
CA HIS A 37 -11.36 -0.03 -7.82
C HIS A 37 -11.80 -0.87 -6.62
N ARG A 38 -11.11 -1.98 -6.35
CA ARG A 38 -11.43 -2.80 -5.16
C ARG A 38 -11.18 -2.02 -3.87
N VAL A 39 -10.12 -1.20 -3.83
CA VAL A 39 -9.87 -0.34 -2.67
C VAL A 39 -11.02 0.65 -2.49
N GLU A 40 -11.40 1.35 -3.54
CA GLU A 40 -12.48 2.33 -3.48
C GLU A 40 -13.80 1.68 -3.06
N ASN A 41 -14.11 0.53 -3.63
CA ASN A 41 -15.33 -0.20 -3.30
C ASN A 41 -15.33 -0.66 -1.85
N HIS A 42 -14.20 -1.19 -1.36
CA HIS A 42 -14.10 -1.63 0.03
C HIS A 42 -14.25 -0.46 1.00
N VAL A 43 -13.59 0.66 0.72
CA VAL A 43 -13.70 1.87 1.54
C VAL A 43 -15.15 2.34 1.61
N HIS A 44 -15.83 2.34 0.47
CA HIS A 44 -17.24 2.76 0.40
C HIS A 44 -18.17 1.80 1.17
N TYR A 45 -18.09 0.51 0.89
CA TYR A 45 -19.00 -0.48 1.48
C TYR A 45 -18.75 -0.72 2.95
N ALA A 46 -17.49 -0.68 3.39
CA ALA A 46 -17.15 -0.84 4.81
C ALA A 46 -17.32 0.45 5.60
N GLY A 47 -17.61 1.57 4.92
CA GLY A 47 -17.73 2.85 5.59
C GLY A 47 -16.41 3.30 6.23
N LEU A 48 -15.28 2.96 5.60
CA LEU A 48 -13.98 3.37 6.14
C LEU A 48 -13.78 4.87 5.95
N ASP A 49 -13.57 5.56 7.04
CA ASP A 49 -13.28 6.98 7.04
C ASP A 49 -11.96 7.31 7.75
N ASP A 50 -11.28 6.31 8.31
CA ASP A 50 -10.04 6.55 9.01
C ASP A 50 -8.84 6.35 8.06
N VAL A 51 -7.84 7.21 8.23
CA VAL A 51 -6.68 7.27 7.36
C VAL A 51 -5.89 5.96 7.37
N PHE A 52 -5.72 5.38 8.55
CA PHE A 52 -4.94 4.14 8.68
C PHE A 52 -5.62 2.96 7.99
N GLY A 53 -6.93 2.88 8.12
CA GLY A 53 -7.72 1.82 7.48
C GLY A 53 -7.66 1.90 5.96
N ILE A 54 -7.79 3.10 5.41
CA ILE A 54 -7.72 3.31 3.95
C ILE A 54 -6.31 3.00 3.45
N ALA A 55 -5.28 3.50 4.14
CA ALA A 55 -3.88 3.24 3.78
C ALA A 55 -3.58 1.74 3.77
N ALA A 56 -4.02 1.02 4.81
CA ALA A 56 -3.82 -0.42 4.90
C ALA A 56 -4.52 -1.16 3.76
N THR A 57 -5.70 -0.70 3.36
CA THR A 57 -6.43 -1.28 2.25
C THR A 57 -5.65 -1.16 0.93
N TYR A 58 -5.00 -0.02 0.68
CA TYR A 58 -4.11 0.14 -0.47
C TYR A 58 -2.95 -0.86 -0.42
N ALA A 59 -2.26 -0.93 0.73
CA ALA A 59 -1.10 -1.81 0.88
C ALA A 59 -1.48 -3.26 0.60
N VAL A 60 -2.58 -3.73 1.17
CA VAL A 60 -3.04 -5.12 1.01
C VAL A 60 -3.43 -5.40 -0.44
N ALA A 61 -4.20 -4.51 -1.06
CA ALA A 61 -4.67 -4.71 -2.43
C ALA A 61 -3.51 -4.84 -3.41
N ILE A 62 -2.49 -4.00 -3.28
CA ILE A 62 -1.36 -4.00 -4.19
C ILE A 62 -0.42 -5.17 -3.88
N ALA A 63 -0.10 -5.41 -2.61
CA ALA A 63 0.82 -6.48 -2.23
C ALA A 63 0.27 -7.87 -2.56
N ARG A 64 -1.01 -8.11 -2.29
CA ARG A 64 -1.65 -9.41 -2.57
C ARG A 64 -2.11 -9.54 -4.01
N GLY A 65 -2.35 -8.43 -4.68
CA GLY A 65 -2.88 -8.43 -6.03
C GLY A 65 -1.90 -8.88 -7.10
N HIS A 66 -0.61 -8.84 -6.80
CA HIS A 66 0.46 -9.20 -7.74
C HIS A 66 0.24 -8.55 -9.11
N VAL A 67 -0.04 -7.24 -9.09
CA VAL A 67 -0.44 -6.50 -10.30
C VAL A 67 0.74 -6.06 -11.15
N PHE A 68 1.94 -6.06 -10.58
CA PHE A 68 3.20 -5.78 -11.28
C PHE A 68 4.05 -7.05 -11.33
N ASN A 69 5.01 -7.09 -12.24
CA ASN A 69 5.94 -8.22 -12.34
C ASN A 69 6.80 -8.36 -11.09
N ASP A 70 7.09 -7.25 -10.41
CA ASP A 70 7.97 -7.24 -9.26
C ASP A 70 7.64 -6.03 -8.37
N ALA A 71 8.22 -6.00 -7.18
CA ALA A 71 8.13 -4.88 -6.23
C ALA A 71 6.71 -4.58 -5.74
N ASN A 72 5.81 -5.56 -5.74
CA ASN A 72 4.43 -5.36 -5.27
C ASN A 72 4.36 -4.96 -3.79
N LYS A 73 5.17 -5.60 -2.95
CA LYS A 73 5.19 -5.29 -1.52
C LYS A 73 5.71 -3.87 -1.25
N ARG A 74 6.80 -3.49 -1.92
CA ARG A 74 7.36 -2.15 -1.78
C ARG A 74 6.43 -1.08 -2.31
N THR A 75 5.79 -1.35 -3.44
CA THR A 75 4.82 -0.43 -4.04
C THR A 75 3.60 -0.27 -3.13
N GLY A 76 3.08 -1.37 -2.60
CA GLY A 76 1.95 -1.34 -1.67
C GLY A 76 2.24 -0.51 -0.43
N LEU A 77 3.40 -0.72 0.19
CA LEU A 77 3.79 0.05 1.37
C LEU A 77 3.97 1.53 1.03
N THR A 78 4.66 1.84 -0.07
CA THR A 78 4.89 3.22 -0.48
C THR A 78 3.56 3.95 -0.76
N CYS A 79 2.61 3.28 -1.42
CA CYS A 79 1.29 3.85 -1.65
C CYS A 79 0.57 4.16 -0.34
N ALA A 80 0.65 3.25 0.64
CA ALA A 80 0.03 3.46 1.95
C ALA A 80 0.65 4.66 2.66
N LEU A 81 1.98 4.73 2.70
CA LEU A 81 2.69 5.84 3.34
C LEU A 81 2.39 7.18 2.65
N THR A 82 2.34 7.18 1.33
CA THR A 82 2.03 8.37 0.53
C THR A 82 0.61 8.84 0.80
N TYR A 83 -0.35 7.91 0.83
CA TYR A 83 -1.72 8.27 1.13
C TYR A 83 -1.83 8.94 2.51
N MET A 84 -1.20 8.33 3.52
CA MET A 84 -1.22 8.89 4.87
C MET A 84 -0.58 10.29 4.91
N GLU A 85 0.55 10.45 4.22
CA GLU A 85 1.23 11.75 4.17
C GLU A 85 0.35 12.83 3.56
N ARG A 86 -0.39 12.51 2.50
CA ARG A 86 -1.35 13.44 1.88
C ARG A 86 -2.48 13.82 2.83
N GLN A 87 -2.76 12.98 3.81
CA GLN A 87 -3.78 13.24 4.83
C GLN A 87 -3.21 13.90 6.09
N GLY A 88 -1.94 14.29 6.06
CA GLY A 88 -1.30 14.94 7.19
C GLY A 88 -0.69 13.98 8.22
N ILE A 89 -0.64 12.69 7.93
CA ILE A 89 -0.08 11.67 8.80
C ILE A 89 1.25 11.21 8.22
N SER A 90 2.35 11.62 8.87
CA SER A 90 3.68 11.21 8.44
C SER A 90 4.22 10.17 9.41
N ILE A 91 4.53 8.98 8.91
CA ILE A 91 5.17 7.93 9.71
C ILE A 91 6.46 7.49 9.03
N PRO A 92 7.48 7.10 9.82
CA PRO A 92 8.76 6.69 9.25
C PRO A 92 8.64 5.34 8.53
N ARG A 93 9.43 5.17 7.47
CA ARG A 93 9.52 3.89 6.77
C ARG A 93 10.52 3.02 7.53
N LEU A 94 10.00 2.20 8.44
CA LEU A 94 10.81 1.33 9.28
C LEU A 94 11.04 -0.03 8.62
N ALA A 95 12.18 -0.66 8.92
CA ALA A 95 12.46 -2.00 8.44
C ALA A 95 11.35 -2.99 8.86
N ASP A 96 10.81 -2.81 10.06
CA ASP A 96 9.70 -3.67 10.55
C ASP A 96 8.47 -3.59 9.65
N LEU A 97 8.18 -2.42 9.07
CA LEU A 97 7.06 -2.27 8.14
C LEU A 97 7.32 -3.08 6.87
N GLU A 98 8.55 -3.06 6.37
CA GLU A 98 8.89 -3.83 5.17
C GLU A 98 8.81 -5.33 5.42
N ASP A 99 9.26 -5.78 6.58
CA ASP A 99 9.14 -7.19 6.98
C ASP A 99 7.68 -7.60 7.12
N LEU A 100 6.86 -6.73 7.70
CA LEU A 100 5.43 -6.98 7.86
C LEU A 100 4.72 -7.14 6.52
N MET A 101 5.18 -6.45 5.49
CA MET A 101 4.57 -6.55 4.15
C MET A 101 4.72 -7.95 3.54
N VAL A 102 5.73 -8.72 3.95
CA VAL A 102 5.84 -10.13 3.53
C VAL A 102 4.64 -10.92 4.06
N ASP A 103 4.31 -10.73 5.34
CA ASP A 103 3.16 -11.40 5.95
C ASP A 103 1.83 -10.90 5.38
N VAL A 104 1.75 -9.61 5.05
CA VAL A 104 0.59 -9.05 4.35
C VAL A 104 0.38 -9.73 3.00
N ALA A 105 1.44 -9.85 2.21
CA ALA A 105 1.36 -10.47 0.89
C ALA A 105 0.96 -11.94 0.96
N ASP A 106 1.41 -12.65 1.99
CA ASP A 106 1.11 -14.07 2.20
C ASP A 106 -0.27 -14.32 2.83
N GLY A 107 -0.97 -13.26 3.24
CA GLY A 107 -2.29 -13.39 3.84
C GLY A 107 -2.29 -13.59 5.35
N GLY A 108 -1.11 -13.53 5.99
CA GLY A 108 -0.99 -13.71 7.44
C GLY A 108 -1.34 -12.48 8.26
N VAL A 109 -1.43 -11.32 7.62
CA VAL A 109 -1.80 -10.05 8.27
C VAL A 109 -2.96 -9.43 7.50
N THR A 110 -4.03 -9.11 8.20
CA THR A 110 -5.22 -8.48 7.60
C THR A 110 -5.03 -6.98 7.45
N SER A 111 -5.91 -6.35 6.66
CA SER A 111 -5.89 -4.89 6.52
C SER A 111 -6.18 -4.21 7.87
N GLU A 112 -7.04 -4.79 8.68
CA GLU A 112 -7.36 -4.28 10.02
C GLU A 112 -6.13 -4.32 10.92
N GLU A 113 -5.40 -5.43 10.90
CA GLU A 113 -4.17 -5.57 11.69
C GLU A 113 -3.09 -4.60 11.21
N LEU A 114 -2.95 -4.43 9.91
CA LEU A 114 -1.99 -3.50 9.34
C LEU A 114 -2.34 -2.06 9.72
N ALA A 115 -3.62 -1.71 9.68
CA ALA A 115 -4.09 -0.38 10.08
C ALA A 115 -3.74 -0.09 11.55
N GLU A 116 -3.93 -1.07 12.43
CA GLU A 116 -3.55 -0.95 13.84
C GLU A 116 -2.05 -0.73 13.99
N TYR A 117 -1.26 -1.43 13.19
CA TYR A 117 0.19 -1.29 13.22
C TYR A 117 0.62 0.12 12.77
N PHE A 118 0.04 0.63 11.68
CA PHE A 118 0.32 2.00 11.24
C PHE A 118 -0.03 3.02 12.32
N SER A 119 -1.19 2.85 12.94
CA SER A 119 -1.65 3.73 14.01
C SER A 119 -0.68 3.71 15.19
N ALA A 120 -0.22 2.52 15.58
CA ALA A 120 0.73 2.36 16.68
C ALA A 120 2.07 3.03 16.38
N VAL A 121 2.59 2.87 15.15
CA VAL A 121 3.83 3.50 14.74
C VAL A 121 3.70 5.03 14.78
N TRP A 122 2.56 5.54 14.30
CA TRP A 122 2.32 6.99 14.33
C TRP A 122 2.27 7.51 15.77
N GLU A 123 1.54 6.83 16.66
CA GLU A 123 1.46 7.24 18.07
C GLU A 123 2.84 7.25 18.72
N MET A 124 3.65 6.23 18.46
CA MET A 124 5.01 6.16 19.01
C MET A 124 5.88 7.30 18.49
N SER A 125 5.69 7.71 17.24
CA SER A 125 6.47 8.80 16.65
C SER A 125 6.06 10.18 17.19
N GLN A 126 4.87 10.27 17.79
CA GLN A 126 4.37 11.51 18.38
C GLN A 126 4.77 11.66 19.85
N SER A 127 5.14 10.56 20.50
CA SER A 127 5.47 10.59 21.93
C SER A 127 6.95 10.87 22.12
N ASP A 128 7.27 12.04 22.62
CA ASP A 128 8.64 12.38 22.96
C ASP A 128 8.75 13.43 24.01
#